data_417d6ec88038d79c3da0cbadf398d6c7
#
_entry.id   417d6ec88038d79c3da0cbadf398d6c7
#
_cell.length_a   1.000
_cell.length_b   1.000
_cell.length_c   1.000
_cell.angle_alpha   90.00
_cell.angle_beta   90.00
_cell.angle_gamma   90.00
#
_symmetry.space_group_name_H-M   'P 1'
#
loop_
_entity.id
_entity.type
_entity.pdbx_description
1 polymer ?
#
loop_
_entity_poly.entity_id
_entity_poly.type
_entity_poly.pdbx_seq_one_letter_code
_entity_poly.pdbx_strand_id
1 'polypeptide(L)'
;MRQRAVRNLARLGTAHARITRILDAAAGGKNNFLADRDLVRHFDQVTPVATTAARAVLEYLSRVIGHLAAVEGVDQFMIVGSGVPNGPSGGSRLHEVARLTSPGPDVRVVYVESDPMALTLAQATIEPFCDLVRVVDGDVREMDEMLGDPVVQTFLDWDRPIAVLLLSAHSLDDECARTVVKRLRHAVPEGSFLGLLHITFDGVPGELAPAVRGMLAMTLPGLNVRTRAEVADLLDGLDLLEPGLVWVPEWRPDGGDPACADAPSSSGNYGAVARIP
;
A
#
# COMPACT_ATOMS: atom_id res chain seq x y z
N MET A 1 12.82 -22.96 5.86
CA MET A 1 11.46 -23.50 5.75
C MET A 1 10.74 -23.70 7.10
N ARG A 2 11.23 -24.44 8.10
CA ARG A 2 10.49 -24.67 9.36
C ARG A 2 10.22 -23.40 10.20
N GLN A 3 11.14 -22.45 10.28
CA GLN A 3 10.93 -21.20 11.03
C GLN A 3 9.89 -20.28 10.36
N ARG A 4 9.85 -20.23 9.03
CA ARG A 4 8.84 -19.49 8.23
C ARG A 4 7.43 -20.08 8.46
N ALA A 5 7.29 -21.40 8.43
CA ALA A 5 6.03 -22.09 8.71
C ALA A 5 5.50 -21.86 10.13
N VAL A 6 6.38 -21.83 11.14
CA VAL A 6 6.00 -21.55 12.54
C VAL A 6 5.58 -20.09 12.74
N ARG A 7 6.26 -19.12 12.09
CA ARG A 7 5.82 -17.71 12.07
C ARG A 7 4.45 -17.55 11.43
N ASN A 8 4.18 -18.26 10.33
CA ASN A 8 2.89 -18.20 9.62
C ASN A 8 1.74 -18.75 10.49
N LEU A 9 1.95 -19.83 11.23
CA LEU A 9 0.94 -20.37 12.16
C LEU A 9 0.58 -19.37 13.28
N ALA A 10 1.54 -18.62 13.81
CA ALA A 10 1.29 -17.58 14.81
C ALA A 10 0.56 -16.34 14.20
N ARG A 11 0.65 -16.13 12.89
CA ARG A 11 -0.02 -15.04 12.16
C ARG A 11 -1.42 -15.40 11.65
N LEU A 12 -1.81 -16.69 11.66
CA LEU A 12 -3.15 -17.17 11.27
C LEU A 12 -4.21 -16.76 12.31
N GLY A 13 -4.38 -15.44 12.53
CA GLY A 13 -5.34 -14.90 13.47
C GLY A 13 -6.43 -14.10 12.77
N THR A 14 -7.67 -14.65 12.73
CA THR A 14 -8.85 -13.90 12.31
C THR A 14 -9.46 -13.08 13.45
N ALA A 15 -8.96 -13.29 14.67
CA ALA A 15 -9.43 -12.61 15.89
C ALA A 15 -8.86 -11.18 16.05
N HIS A 16 -7.79 -10.84 15.32
CA HIS A 16 -7.17 -9.52 15.37
C HIS A 16 -7.28 -8.83 14.01
N ALA A 17 -7.63 -7.57 14.02
CA ALA A 17 -7.71 -6.74 12.83
C ALA A 17 -6.32 -6.57 12.18
N ARG A 18 -6.31 -6.46 10.84
CA ARG A 18 -5.11 -6.20 10.03
C ARG A 18 -5.37 -5.04 9.10
N ILE A 19 -4.41 -4.12 8.95
CA ILE A 19 -4.60 -2.89 8.19
C ILE A 19 -5.03 -3.16 6.73
N THR A 20 -4.44 -4.17 6.11
CA THR A 20 -4.76 -4.59 4.73
C THR A 20 -6.20 -5.11 4.58
N ARG A 21 -6.69 -5.85 5.58
CA ARG A 21 -8.07 -6.36 5.62
C ARG A 21 -9.08 -5.30 6.07
N ILE A 22 -8.64 -4.33 6.88
CA ILE A 22 -9.45 -3.16 7.26
C ILE A 22 -9.74 -2.32 6.02
N LEU A 23 -8.75 -2.10 5.17
CA LEU A 23 -8.94 -1.38 3.90
C LEU A 23 -9.97 -2.09 3.02
N ASP A 24 -9.89 -3.43 2.89
CA ASP A 24 -10.89 -4.23 2.17
C ASP A 24 -12.29 -4.10 2.80
N ALA A 25 -12.39 -4.20 4.14
CA ALA A 25 -13.66 -4.07 4.85
C ALA A 25 -14.29 -2.68 4.65
N ALA A 26 -13.50 -1.61 4.79
CA ALA A 26 -13.95 -0.22 4.62
C ALA A 26 -14.36 0.07 3.18
N ALA A 27 -13.70 -0.55 2.21
CA ALA A 27 -14.05 -0.45 0.79
C ALA A 27 -15.27 -1.31 0.37
N GLY A 28 -15.89 -2.04 1.30
CA GLY A 28 -17.04 -2.92 1.03
C GLY A 28 -16.66 -4.26 0.41
N GLY A 29 -15.39 -4.66 0.50
CA GLY A 29 -14.90 -5.95 0.03
C GLY A 29 -15.36 -7.12 0.89
N LYS A 30 -14.98 -8.33 0.47
CA LYS A 30 -15.40 -9.60 1.12
C LYS A 30 -14.24 -10.38 1.73
N ASN A 31 -13.01 -9.87 1.62
CA ASN A 31 -11.78 -10.54 2.03
C ASN A 31 -11.31 -10.09 3.42
N ASN A 32 -12.25 -9.96 4.35
CA ASN A 32 -12.08 -9.47 5.70
C ASN A 32 -12.85 -10.32 6.72
N PHE A 33 -12.51 -10.18 7.99
CA PHE A 33 -13.12 -10.91 9.09
C PHE A 33 -13.91 -9.98 10.03
N LEU A 34 -14.57 -10.56 11.02
CA LEU A 34 -15.39 -9.81 11.95
C LEU A 34 -14.57 -8.72 12.68
N ALA A 35 -13.36 -9.04 13.12
CA ALA A 35 -12.49 -8.08 13.82
C ALA A 35 -12.16 -6.84 12.96
N ASP A 36 -11.93 -7.05 11.65
CA ASP A 36 -11.65 -5.97 10.71
C ASP A 36 -12.88 -5.06 10.54
N ARG A 37 -14.07 -5.65 10.34
CA ARG A 37 -15.35 -4.92 10.22
C ARG A 37 -15.76 -4.21 11.51
N ASP A 38 -15.48 -4.82 12.65
CA ASP A 38 -15.76 -4.21 13.96
C ASP A 38 -14.92 -2.95 14.14
N LEU A 39 -13.67 -2.99 13.76
CA LEU A 39 -12.80 -1.82 13.82
C LEU A 39 -13.30 -0.71 12.89
N VAL A 40 -13.67 -1.02 11.64
CA VAL A 40 -14.26 -0.04 10.71
C VAL A 40 -15.51 0.60 11.33
N ARG A 41 -16.41 -0.19 11.93
CA ARG A 41 -17.63 0.34 12.60
C ARG A 41 -17.31 1.24 13.79
N HIS A 42 -16.29 0.90 14.60
CA HIS A 42 -15.84 1.75 15.69
C HIS A 42 -15.24 3.07 15.18
N PHE A 43 -14.47 3.02 14.10
CA PHE A 43 -13.97 4.22 13.45
C PHE A 43 -15.11 5.14 13.00
N ASP A 44 -16.11 4.60 12.32
CA ASP A 44 -17.26 5.38 11.83
C ASP A 44 -18.13 5.95 12.95
N GLN A 45 -18.10 5.38 14.17
CA GLN A 45 -18.75 5.96 15.34
C GLN A 45 -18.00 7.19 15.89
N VAL A 46 -16.67 7.22 15.75
CA VAL A 46 -15.82 8.34 16.21
C VAL A 46 -15.70 9.41 15.13
N THR A 47 -15.51 9.00 13.90
CA THR A 47 -15.40 9.87 12.73
C THR A 47 -15.94 9.11 11.50
N PRO A 48 -17.08 9.53 10.91
CA PRO A 48 -17.76 8.75 9.86
C PRO A 48 -17.10 8.94 8.50
N VAL A 49 -15.80 8.61 8.41
CA VAL A 49 -14.99 8.81 7.20
C VAL A 49 -14.27 7.54 6.72
N ALA A 50 -14.38 6.42 7.47
CA ALA A 50 -13.58 5.21 7.17
C ALA A 50 -13.80 4.71 5.75
N THR A 51 -15.04 4.60 5.31
CA THR A 51 -15.38 4.15 3.94
C THR A 51 -14.87 5.13 2.88
N THR A 52 -15.06 6.44 3.10
CA THR A 52 -14.63 7.48 2.17
C THR A 52 -13.10 7.57 2.10
N ALA A 53 -12.42 7.46 3.25
CA ALA A 53 -10.97 7.42 3.33
C ALA A 53 -10.38 6.19 2.61
N ALA A 54 -10.97 5.01 2.82
CA ALA A 54 -10.55 3.80 2.11
C ALA A 54 -10.70 3.93 0.59
N ARG A 55 -11.81 4.53 0.14
CA ARG A 55 -12.02 4.82 -1.29
C ARG A 55 -10.98 5.80 -1.82
N ALA A 56 -10.66 6.88 -1.10
CA ALA A 56 -9.63 7.84 -1.47
C ALA A 56 -8.25 7.18 -1.63
N VAL A 57 -7.90 6.25 -0.75
CA VAL A 57 -6.65 5.46 -0.85
C VAL A 57 -6.63 4.61 -2.12
N LEU A 58 -7.70 3.87 -2.41
CA LEU A 58 -7.77 3.00 -3.59
C LEU A 58 -7.75 3.82 -4.90
N GLU A 59 -8.42 4.96 -4.93
CA GLU A 59 -8.39 5.89 -6.06
C GLU A 59 -6.98 6.47 -6.26
N TYR A 60 -6.29 6.84 -5.17
CA TYR A 60 -4.88 7.28 -5.23
C TYR A 60 -3.99 6.20 -5.83
N LEU A 61 -4.05 4.97 -5.34
CA LEU A 61 -3.24 3.87 -5.86
C LEU A 61 -3.50 3.62 -7.34
N SER A 62 -4.76 3.71 -7.78
CA SER A 62 -5.12 3.56 -9.18
C SER A 62 -4.53 4.69 -10.03
N ARG A 63 -4.56 5.95 -9.57
CA ARG A 63 -3.96 7.08 -10.27
C ARG A 63 -2.45 6.98 -10.34
N VAL A 64 -1.77 6.57 -9.24
CA VAL A 64 -0.32 6.37 -9.22
C VAL A 64 0.09 5.32 -10.24
N ILE A 65 -0.53 4.14 -10.20
CA ILE A 65 -0.21 3.05 -11.13
C ILE A 65 -0.52 3.45 -12.57
N GLY A 66 -1.69 4.06 -12.81
CA GLY A 66 -2.07 4.52 -14.13
C GLY A 66 -1.10 5.57 -14.70
N HIS A 67 -0.66 6.52 -13.87
CA HIS A 67 0.33 7.52 -14.28
C HIS A 67 1.68 6.88 -14.59
N LEU A 68 2.19 6.03 -13.71
CA LEU A 68 3.48 5.37 -13.90
C LEU A 68 3.49 4.49 -15.16
N ALA A 69 2.40 3.78 -15.44
CA ALA A 69 2.27 2.97 -16.64
C ALA A 69 2.11 3.80 -17.91
N ALA A 70 1.20 4.78 -17.91
CA ALA A 70 0.83 5.51 -19.12
C ALA A 70 1.80 6.65 -19.48
N VAL A 71 2.36 7.35 -18.47
CA VAL A 71 3.16 8.57 -18.67
C VAL A 71 4.65 8.31 -18.52
N GLU A 72 5.03 7.57 -17.47
CA GLU A 72 6.43 7.26 -17.19
C GLU A 72 6.91 5.98 -17.92
N GLY A 73 5.98 5.24 -18.55
CA GLY A 73 6.30 4.06 -19.34
C GLY A 73 6.75 2.84 -18.53
N VAL A 74 6.41 2.78 -17.23
CA VAL A 74 6.77 1.67 -16.36
C VAL A 74 5.86 0.47 -16.65
N ASP A 75 6.46 -0.68 -16.89
CA ASP A 75 5.76 -1.95 -17.13
C ASP A 75 6.09 -3.03 -16.10
N GLN A 76 6.79 -2.68 -15.01
CA GLN A 76 7.13 -3.56 -13.93
C GLN A 76 6.79 -2.93 -12.57
N PHE A 77 5.98 -3.62 -11.78
CA PHE A 77 5.52 -3.14 -10.49
C PHE A 77 5.80 -4.15 -9.38
N MET A 78 6.29 -3.68 -8.24
CA MET A 78 6.37 -4.43 -6.99
C MET A 78 5.52 -3.71 -5.94
N ILE A 79 4.45 -4.35 -5.48
CA ILE A 79 3.47 -3.75 -4.56
C ILE A 79 3.58 -4.42 -3.21
N VAL A 80 4.04 -3.68 -2.20
CA VAL A 80 4.39 -4.21 -0.88
C VAL A 80 3.34 -3.84 0.15
N GLY A 81 2.61 -4.85 0.64
CA GLY A 81 1.62 -4.69 1.71
C GLY A 81 0.27 -4.16 1.24
N SER A 82 -0.20 -4.58 0.07
CA SER A 82 -1.51 -4.18 -0.46
C SER A 82 -2.70 -4.93 0.15
N GLY A 83 -2.46 -6.01 0.86
CA GLY A 83 -3.50 -6.99 1.20
C GLY A 83 -3.98 -7.78 -0.02
N VAL A 84 -5.24 -8.18 0.00
CA VAL A 84 -5.86 -8.72 -1.21
C VAL A 84 -6.10 -7.56 -2.16
N PRO A 85 -5.48 -7.55 -3.34
CA PRO A 85 -5.54 -6.43 -4.26
C PRO A 85 -6.90 -6.36 -4.95
N ASN A 86 -7.92 -5.94 -4.21
CA ASN A 86 -9.23 -5.63 -4.75
C ASN A 86 -9.26 -4.15 -5.13
N GLY A 87 -9.88 -3.87 -6.27
CA GLY A 87 -10.23 -2.49 -6.62
C GLY A 87 -11.36 -1.95 -5.74
N PRO A 88 -11.61 -0.62 -5.74
CA PRO A 88 -12.71 -0.03 -5.01
C PRO A 88 -14.04 -0.65 -5.45
N SER A 89 -14.85 -1.13 -4.50
CA SER A 89 -16.22 -1.66 -4.68
C SER A 89 -16.57 -2.20 -6.07
N GLY A 90 -15.80 -3.19 -6.56
CA GLY A 90 -15.99 -3.77 -7.91
C GLY A 90 -15.20 -3.08 -9.02
N GLY A 91 -14.30 -2.14 -8.72
CA GLY A 91 -13.35 -1.56 -9.67
C GLY A 91 -12.18 -2.48 -10.00
N SER A 92 -11.38 -2.07 -10.97
CA SER A 92 -10.22 -2.83 -11.43
C SER A 92 -9.17 -3.01 -10.32
N ARG A 93 -8.58 -4.20 -10.25
CA ARG A 93 -7.44 -4.47 -9.38
C ARG A 93 -6.22 -3.67 -9.86
N LEU A 94 -5.25 -3.42 -8.96
CA LEU A 94 -4.09 -2.59 -9.30
C LEU A 94 -3.32 -3.08 -10.53
N HIS A 95 -3.13 -4.40 -10.69
CA HIS A 95 -2.50 -4.97 -11.88
C HIS A 95 -3.36 -4.83 -13.14
N GLU A 96 -4.69 -4.82 -13.01
CA GLU A 96 -5.60 -4.58 -14.14
C GLU A 96 -5.52 -3.11 -14.58
N VAL A 97 -5.44 -2.16 -13.63
CA VAL A 97 -5.20 -0.74 -13.93
C VAL A 97 -3.88 -0.58 -14.69
N ALA A 98 -2.79 -1.18 -14.19
CA ALA A 98 -1.49 -1.11 -14.85
C ALA A 98 -1.56 -1.61 -16.32
N ARG A 99 -2.22 -2.74 -16.54
CA ARG A 99 -2.39 -3.32 -17.89
C ARG A 99 -3.29 -2.50 -18.80
N LEU A 100 -4.35 -1.90 -18.26
CA LEU A 100 -5.30 -1.10 -19.05
C LEU A 100 -4.72 0.25 -19.43
N THR A 101 -3.81 0.80 -18.65
CA THR A 101 -3.21 2.12 -18.88
C THR A 101 -1.86 2.07 -19.59
N SER A 102 -1.16 0.93 -19.52
CA SER A 102 0.12 0.74 -20.22
C SER A 102 -0.05 0.76 -21.74
N PRO A 103 0.87 1.41 -22.48
CA PRO A 103 0.90 1.33 -23.94
C PRO A 103 1.35 -0.06 -24.46
N GLY A 104 1.99 -0.86 -23.61
CA GLY A 104 2.48 -2.22 -23.94
C GLY A 104 1.63 -3.32 -23.32
N PRO A 105 1.66 -4.55 -23.90
CA PRO A 105 0.84 -5.67 -23.42
C PRO A 105 1.42 -6.37 -22.18
N ASP A 106 2.73 -6.25 -21.93
CA ASP A 106 3.47 -7.09 -21.01
C ASP A 106 3.81 -6.37 -19.69
N VAL A 107 2.77 -6.07 -18.90
CA VAL A 107 2.95 -5.45 -17.58
C VAL A 107 3.09 -6.54 -16.52
N ARG A 108 4.25 -6.59 -15.85
CA ARG A 108 4.55 -7.53 -14.78
C ARG A 108 4.25 -6.91 -13.43
N VAL A 109 3.55 -7.64 -12.57
CA VAL A 109 3.22 -7.18 -11.21
C VAL A 109 3.56 -8.26 -10.18
N VAL A 110 4.37 -7.91 -9.20
CA VAL A 110 4.63 -8.73 -8.02
C VAL A 110 3.93 -8.09 -6.82
N TYR A 111 3.02 -8.83 -6.20
CA TYR A 111 2.48 -8.49 -4.90
C TYR A 111 3.30 -9.16 -3.81
N VAL A 112 3.75 -8.40 -2.83
CA VAL A 112 4.43 -8.90 -1.65
C VAL A 112 3.52 -8.73 -0.44
N GLU A 113 3.16 -9.84 0.20
CA GLU A 113 2.18 -9.85 1.28
C GLU A 113 2.68 -10.67 2.48
N SER A 114 2.54 -10.09 3.67
CA SER A 114 2.96 -10.72 4.93
C SER A 114 1.81 -11.32 5.74
N ASP A 115 0.55 -10.99 5.41
CA ASP A 115 -0.62 -11.65 6.01
C ASP A 115 -0.91 -12.97 5.29
N PRO A 116 -0.76 -14.14 5.97
CA PRO A 116 -0.93 -15.45 5.33
C PRO A 116 -2.32 -15.67 4.72
N MET A 117 -3.35 -15.03 5.28
CA MET A 117 -4.72 -15.14 4.75
C MET A 117 -4.86 -14.34 3.46
N ALA A 118 -4.36 -13.09 3.45
CA ALA A 118 -4.34 -12.25 2.25
C ALA A 118 -3.47 -12.88 1.16
N LEU A 119 -2.28 -13.39 1.53
CA LEU A 119 -1.37 -14.12 0.63
C LEU A 119 -2.07 -15.30 -0.05
N THR A 120 -2.65 -16.23 0.75
CA THR A 120 -3.32 -17.44 0.23
C THR A 120 -4.48 -17.06 -0.69
N LEU A 121 -5.27 -16.06 -0.30
CA LEU A 121 -6.41 -15.64 -1.09
C LEU A 121 -5.98 -14.97 -2.40
N ALA A 122 -4.96 -14.12 -2.36
CA ALA A 122 -4.42 -13.47 -3.55
C ALA A 122 -3.81 -14.50 -4.53
N GLN A 123 -3.04 -15.47 -4.02
CA GLN A 123 -2.51 -16.57 -4.82
C GLN A 123 -3.63 -17.40 -5.48
N ALA A 124 -4.71 -17.68 -4.75
CA ALA A 124 -5.82 -18.48 -5.28
C ALA A 124 -6.70 -17.72 -6.29
N THR A 125 -6.78 -16.39 -6.20
CA THR A 125 -7.76 -15.59 -6.97
C THR A 125 -7.12 -14.75 -8.07
N ILE A 126 -5.80 -14.66 -8.14
CA ILE A 126 -5.09 -13.81 -9.12
C ILE A 126 -4.17 -14.64 -10.01
N GLU A 127 -3.20 -15.35 -9.44
CA GLU A 127 -2.18 -16.06 -10.21
C GLU A 127 -2.73 -17.05 -11.26
N PRO A 128 -3.80 -17.84 -10.97
CA PRO A 128 -4.34 -18.77 -11.97
C PRO A 128 -4.96 -18.09 -13.19
N PHE A 129 -5.22 -16.78 -13.11
CA PHE A 129 -5.90 -16.03 -14.16
C PHE A 129 -5.00 -15.00 -14.85
N CYS A 130 -3.75 -14.83 -14.42
CA CYS A 130 -2.83 -13.87 -15.00
C CYS A 130 -1.37 -14.30 -14.89
N ASP A 131 -0.77 -14.74 -15.98
CA ASP A 131 0.63 -15.17 -16.05
C ASP A 131 1.63 -14.03 -15.77
N LEU A 132 1.20 -12.78 -15.88
CA LEU A 132 2.00 -11.57 -15.65
C LEU A 132 1.86 -11.02 -14.22
N VAL A 133 1.29 -11.82 -13.31
CA VAL A 133 1.19 -11.48 -11.88
C VAL A 133 1.77 -12.59 -11.03
N ARG A 134 2.50 -12.22 -9.98
CA ARG A 134 2.96 -13.14 -8.93
C ARG A 134 2.60 -12.59 -7.58
N VAL A 135 2.34 -13.48 -6.63
CA VAL A 135 2.06 -13.13 -5.24
C VAL A 135 3.03 -13.91 -4.34
N VAL A 136 3.90 -13.20 -3.64
CA VAL A 136 4.96 -13.78 -2.82
C VAL A 136 4.78 -13.45 -1.34
N ASP A 137 5.20 -14.38 -0.48
CA ASP A 137 5.29 -14.16 0.96
C ASP A 137 6.50 -13.27 1.25
N GLY A 138 6.29 -12.11 1.86
CA GLY A 138 7.38 -11.22 2.23
C GLY A 138 6.95 -10.19 3.26
N ASP A 139 7.89 -9.85 4.14
CA ASP A 139 7.72 -8.81 5.14
C ASP A 139 8.69 -7.66 4.84
N VAL A 140 8.17 -6.45 4.76
CA VAL A 140 8.98 -5.25 4.49
C VAL A 140 10.11 -5.05 5.51
N ARG A 141 9.99 -5.61 6.71
CA ARG A 141 11.05 -5.61 7.75
C ARG A 141 12.21 -6.54 7.41
N GLU A 142 11.98 -7.52 6.55
CA GLU A 142 12.96 -8.50 6.07
C GLU A 142 13.28 -8.24 4.59
N MET A 143 13.67 -6.98 4.30
CA MET A 143 13.85 -6.46 2.94
C MET A 143 14.79 -7.32 2.09
N ASP A 144 15.89 -7.81 2.66
CA ASP A 144 16.86 -8.64 1.93
C ASP A 144 16.27 -10.01 1.54
N GLU A 145 15.43 -10.60 2.42
CA GLU A 145 14.74 -11.86 2.11
C GLU A 145 13.68 -11.63 1.02
N MET A 146 12.97 -10.50 1.09
CA MET A 146 11.94 -10.12 0.13
C MET A 146 12.54 -9.87 -1.26
N LEU A 147 13.59 -9.05 -1.33
CA LEU A 147 14.27 -8.75 -2.60
C LEU A 147 15.00 -9.97 -3.16
N GLY A 148 15.55 -10.84 -2.30
CA GLY A 148 16.24 -12.07 -2.68
C GLY A 148 15.31 -13.26 -2.98
N ASP A 149 13.98 -13.09 -2.90
CA ASP A 149 13.05 -14.17 -3.23
C ASP A 149 13.22 -14.62 -4.68
N PRO A 150 13.39 -15.94 -4.96
CA PRO A 150 13.64 -16.44 -6.31
C PRO A 150 12.56 -16.04 -7.32
N VAL A 151 11.30 -15.93 -6.91
CA VAL A 151 10.21 -15.50 -7.79
C VAL A 151 10.39 -14.03 -8.15
N VAL A 152 10.65 -13.17 -7.14
CA VAL A 152 10.91 -11.74 -7.36
C VAL A 152 12.10 -11.53 -8.29
N GLN A 153 13.21 -12.26 -8.04
CA GLN A 153 14.45 -12.13 -8.80
C GLN A 153 14.33 -12.62 -10.27
N THR A 154 13.52 -13.63 -10.52
CA THR A 154 13.39 -14.19 -11.88
C THR A 154 12.24 -13.62 -12.68
N PHE A 155 11.22 -13.06 -11.99
CA PHE A 155 10.02 -12.56 -12.64
C PHE A 155 10.16 -11.08 -13.07
N LEU A 156 10.87 -10.27 -12.29
CA LEU A 156 11.19 -8.89 -12.66
C LEU A 156 12.52 -8.84 -13.41
N ASP A 157 12.61 -7.93 -14.36
CA ASP A 157 13.83 -7.61 -15.10
C ASP A 157 14.55 -6.45 -14.38
N TRP A 158 15.63 -6.78 -13.68
CA TRP A 158 16.39 -5.85 -12.85
C TRP A 158 17.33 -4.93 -13.66
N ASP A 159 17.37 -5.07 -14.98
CA ASP A 159 18.06 -4.13 -15.88
C ASP A 159 17.13 -3.01 -16.39
N ARG A 160 15.87 -3.01 -15.98
CA ARG A 160 14.83 -2.06 -16.41
C ARG A 160 14.13 -1.42 -15.21
N PRO A 161 13.61 -0.18 -15.35
CA PRO A 161 12.91 0.51 -14.26
C PRO A 161 11.78 -0.30 -13.64
N ILE A 162 11.68 -0.27 -12.33
CA ILE A 162 10.66 -0.94 -11.52
C ILE A 162 9.95 0.12 -10.67
N ALA A 163 8.62 0.12 -10.65
CA ALA A 163 7.86 0.90 -9.69
C ALA A 163 7.60 0.08 -8.42
N VAL A 164 8.17 0.51 -7.30
CA VAL A 164 7.92 -0.08 -5.99
C VAL A 164 6.87 0.75 -5.26
N LEU A 165 5.71 0.15 -4.95
CA LEU A 165 4.69 0.79 -4.13
C LEU A 165 4.79 0.29 -2.69
N LEU A 166 5.29 1.13 -1.79
CA LEU A 166 5.46 0.84 -0.38
C LEU A 166 4.21 1.28 0.39
N LEU A 167 3.28 0.34 0.60
CA LEU A 167 1.99 0.57 1.25
C LEU A 167 2.00 0.23 2.74
N SER A 168 3.05 -0.44 3.20
CA SER A 168 3.20 -0.95 4.57
C SER A 168 4.21 -0.18 5.44
N ALA A 169 4.67 1.01 5.02
CA ALA A 169 5.63 1.82 5.77
C ALA A 169 5.17 2.16 7.20
N HIS A 170 3.86 2.21 7.43
CA HIS A 170 3.23 2.40 8.74
C HIS A 170 3.48 1.23 9.74
N SER A 171 3.94 0.08 9.26
CA SER A 171 4.30 -1.07 10.12
C SER A 171 5.75 -1.01 10.64
N LEU A 172 6.52 -0.02 10.22
CA LEU A 172 7.93 0.17 10.50
C LEU A 172 8.13 1.31 11.51
N ASP A 173 9.01 1.14 12.49
CA ASP A 173 9.53 2.26 13.25
C ASP A 173 10.38 3.19 12.36
N ASP A 174 10.82 4.33 12.89
CA ASP A 174 11.47 5.36 12.09
C ASP A 174 12.84 4.93 11.53
N GLU A 175 13.60 4.17 12.30
CA GLU A 175 14.91 3.68 11.87
C GLU A 175 14.75 2.63 10.76
N CYS A 176 13.83 1.69 10.97
CA CYS A 176 13.52 0.66 10.00
C CYS A 176 12.94 1.26 8.71
N ALA A 177 12.02 2.23 8.80
CA ALA A 177 11.43 2.89 7.65
C ALA A 177 12.48 3.60 6.78
N ARG A 178 13.38 4.37 7.40
CA ARG A 178 14.52 5.00 6.68
C ARG A 178 15.43 3.96 6.04
N THR A 179 15.73 2.88 6.76
CA THR A 179 16.57 1.79 6.25
C THR A 179 15.92 1.13 5.04
N VAL A 180 14.62 0.84 5.09
CA VAL A 180 13.85 0.24 3.99
C VAL A 180 13.88 1.13 2.75
N VAL A 181 13.57 2.43 2.88
CA VAL A 181 13.59 3.36 1.74
C VAL A 181 15.01 3.45 1.14
N LYS A 182 16.04 3.56 1.98
CA LYS A 182 17.43 3.57 1.53
C LYS A 182 17.80 2.28 0.80
N ARG A 183 17.39 1.12 1.30
CA ARG A 183 17.65 -0.18 0.66
C ARG A 183 16.95 -0.32 -0.68
N LEU A 184 15.68 0.08 -0.77
CA LEU A 184 14.94 0.10 -2.04
C LEU A 184 15.64 0.95 -3.08
N ARG A 185 16.06 2.18 -2.69
CA ARG A 185 16.79 3.09 -3.57
C ARG A 185 18.05 2.47 -4.17
N HIS A 186 18.78 1.61 -3.44
CA HIS A 186 20.01 0.98 -3.92
C HIS A 186 19.77 -0.37 -4.63
N ALA A 187 18.59 -0.96 -4.45
CA ALA A 187 18.29 -2.28 -4.99
C ALA A 187 17.68 -2.24 -6.39
N VAL A 188 16.89 -1.21 -6.68
CA VAL A 188 16.23 -1.08 -7.98
C VAL A 188 17.06 -0.27 -8.97
N PRO A 189 16.91 -0.50 -10.28
CA PRO A 189 17.63 0.23 -11.32
C PRO A 189 17.38 1.73 -11.28
N GLU A 190 18.34 2.52 -11.79
CA GLU A 190 18.18 3.96 -12.04
C GLU A 190 16.93 4.22 -12.90
N GLY A 191 16.21 5.30 -12.60
CA GLY A 191 14.95 5.63 -13.28
C GLY A 191 13.74 4.87 -12.77
N SER A 192 13.90 3.99 -11.77
CA SER A 192 12.81 3.35 -11.04
C SER A 192 12.01 4.36 -10.21
N PHE A 193 10.89 3.92 -9.65
CA PHE A 193 10.01 4.78 -8.86
C PHE A 193 9.69 4.17 -7.50
N LEU A 194 9.56 5.04 -6.51
CA LEU A 194 9.00 4.71 -5.19
C LEU A 194 7.66 5.44 -5.01
N GLY A 195 6.57 4.70 -4.97
CA GLY A 195 5.27 5.21 -4.53
C GLY A 195 5.08 4.94 -3.04
N LEU A 196 4.75 5.96 -2.27
CA LEU A 196 4.53 5.86 -0.83
C LEU A 196 3.07 6.18 -0.49
N LEU A 197 2.50 5.35 0.40
CA LEU A 197 1.25 5.61 1.11
C LEU A 197 1.54 5.59 2.60
N HIS A 198 1.14 6.61 3.34
CA HIS A 198 1.37 6.66 4.78
C HIS A 198 0.19 7.23 5.56
N ILE A 199 -0.24 6.51 6.61
CA ILE A 199 -1.30 6.94 7.52
C ILE A 199 -0.81 8.08 8.42
N THR A 200 -1.68 9.06 8.69
CA THR A 200 -1.37 10.21 9.53
C THR A 200 -2.56 10.62 10.40
N PHE A 201 -2.25 11.33 11.50
CA PHE A 201 -3.26 12.00 12.34
C PHE A 201 -3.34 13.51 12.10
N ASP A 202 -2.57 14.06 11.17
CA ASP A 202 -2.55 15.50 10.93
C ASP A 202 -3.91 16.08 10.54
N GLY A 203 -4.80 15.26 9.96
CA GLY A 203 -6.17 15.61 9.62
C GLY A 203 -7.21 15.32 10.72
N VAL A 204 -6.81 14.69 11.82
CA VAL A 204 -7.75 14.35 12.90
C VAL A 204 -7.97 15.58 13.79
N PRO A 205 -9.24 16.03 14.00
CA PRO A 205 -9.53 17.11 14.94
C PRO A 205 -8.92 16.86 16.33
N GLY A 206 -8.31 17.89 16.92
CA GLY A 206 -7.53 17.76 18.16
C GLY A 206 -8.31 17.14 19.32
N GLU A 207 -9.61 17.40 19.40
CA GLU A 207 -10.53 16.80 20.38
C GLU A 207 -10.73 15.29 20.19
N LEU A 208 -10.64 14.78 18.96
CA LEU A 208 -10.80 13.35 18.64
C LEU A 208 -9.48 12.59 18.68
N ALA A 209 -8.35 13.27 18.58
CA ALA A 209 -7.03 12.64 18.45
C ALA A 209 -6.71 11.66 19.60
N PRO A 210 -7.01 11.94 20.90
CA PRO A 210 -6.77 10.98 21.97
C PRO A 210 -7.61 9.71 21.82
N ALA A 211 -8.88 9.83 21.43
CA ALA A 211 -9.78 8.68 21.24
C ALA A 211 -9.31 7.79 20.08
N VAL A 212 -8.98 8.40 18.94
CA VAL A 212 -8.47 7.69 17.76
C VAL A 212 -7.14 7.00 18.06
N ARG A 213 -6.20 7.68 18.74
CA ARG A 213 -4.91 7.07 19.14
C ARG A 213 -5.11 5.89 20.08
N GLY A 214 -5.97 6.03 21.10
CA GLY A 214 -6.26 4.97 22.06
C GLY A 214 -6.86 3.74 21.39
N MET A 215 -7.81 3.94 20.49
CA MET A 215 -8.44 2.86 19.73
C MET A 215 -7.42 2.13 18.86
N LEU A 216 -6.59 2.85 18.08
CA LEU A 216 -5.59 2.24 17.21
C LEU A 216 -4.48 1.53 17.99
N ALA A 217 -4.02 2.09 19.10
CA ALA A 217 -3.03 1.43 19.95
C ALA A 217 -3.51 0.08 20.51
N MET A 218 -4.80 -0.04 20.79
CA MET A 218 -5.41 -1.28 21.28
C MET A 218 -5.66 -2.31 20.18
N THR A 219 -6.02 -1.85 18.98
CA THR A 219 -6.51 -2.71 17.90
C THR A 219 -5.46 -3.04 16.86
N LEU A 220 -4.50 -2.14 16.65
CA LEU A 220 -3.39 -2.27 15.69
C LEU A 220 -2.04 -1.99 16.39
N PRO A 221 -1.61 -2.87 17.29
CA PRO A 221 -0.32 -2.69 17.96
C PRO A 221 0.81 -2.72 16.93
N GLY A 222 1.73 -1.74 17.02
CA GLY A 222 2.84 -1.59 16.09
C GLY A 222 2.52 -0.71 14.87
N LEU A 223 1.34 -0.06 14.83
CA LEU A 223 1.06 0.97 13.85
C LEU A 223 1.86 2.24 14.18
N ASN A 224 2.73 2.64 13.27
CA ASN A 224 3.50 3.87 13.34
C ASN A 224 2.81 4.94 12.47
N VAL A 225 2.32 5.97 13.12
CA VAL A 225 1.63 7.10 12.47
C VAL A 225 2.58 8.27 12.44
N ARG A 226 2.75 8.89 11.27
CA ARG A 226 3.73 9.97 11.05
C ARG A 226 3.04 11.27 10.65
N THR A 227 3.64 12.37 11.07
CA THR A 227 3.33 13.72 10.58
C THR A 227 3.84 13.88 9.15
N ARG A 228 3.37 14.94 8.47
CA ARG A 228 3.86 15.28 7.13
C ARG A 228 5.37 15.47 7.08
N ALA A 229 5.97 16.09 8.10
CA ALA A 229 7.41 16.30 8.17
C ALA A 229 8.17 14.98 8.29
N GLU A 230 7.73 14.08 9.17
CA GLU A 230 8.35 12.76 9.34
C GLU A 230 8.20 11.87 8.10
N VAL A 231 7.09 12.00 7.35
CA VAL A 231 6.96 11.31 6.06
C VAL A 231 7.88 11.94 5.00
N ALA A 232 8.02 13.26 4.97
CA ALA A 232 8.93 13.94 4.07
C ALA A 232 10.39 13.53 4.32
N ASP A 233 10.80 13.36 5.58
CA ASP A 233 12.14 12.87 5.96
C ASP A 233 12.44 11.46 5.43
N LEU A 234 11.42 10.60 5.26
CA LEU A 234 11.60 9.28 4.64
C LEU A 234 11.93 9.38 3.14
N LEU A 235 11.50 10.46 2.50
CA LEU A 235 11.67 10.70 1.06
C LEU A 235 12.85 11.61 0.75
N ASP A 236 13.65 11.98 1.76
CA ASP A 236 14.80 12.87 1.59
C ASP A 236 15.80 12.32 0.56
N GLY A 237 16.24 13.22 -0.32
CA GLY A 237 17.17 12.90 -1.40
C GLY A 237 16.56 12.10 -2.56
N LEU A 238 15.23 11.98 -2.63
CA LEU A 238 14.52 11.46 -3.80
C LEU A 238 13.86 12.60 -4.60
N ASP A 239 13.74 12.42 -5.90
CA ASP A 239 13.12 13.39 -6.80
C ASP A 239 11.59 13.15 -6.85
N LEU A 240 10.85 13.98 -6.10
CA LEU A 240 9.39 13.84 -6.02
C LEU A 240 8.72 14.30 -7.31
N LEU A 241 7.85 13.44 -7.87
CA LEU A 241 6.97 13.87 -8.94
C LEU A 241 5.92 14.84 -8.42
N GLU A 242 5.61 15.89 -9.20
CA GLU A 242 4.52 16.80 -8.87
C GLU A 242 3.18 16.05 -8.69
N PRO A 243 2.41 16.41 -7.67
CA PRO A 243 2.50 17.57 -6.78
C PRO A 243 3.36 17.37 -5.50
N GLY A 244 4.20 16.36 -5.42
CA GLY A 244 5.01 16.06 -4.26
C GLY A 244 4.27 15.25 -3.19
N LEU A 245 4.60 15.48 -1.91
CA LEU A 245 3.93 14.85 -0.76
C LEU A 245 2.66 15.63 -0.41
N VAL A 246 1.49 15.03 -0.66
CA VAL A 246 0.18 15.63 -0.46
C VAL A 246 -0.79 14.64 0.18
N TRP A 247 -1.97 15.10 0.59
CA TRP A 247 -3.08 14.19 0.90
C TRP A 247 -3.45 13.37 -0.33
N VAL A 248 -3.75 12.08 -0.15
CA VAL A 248 -4.02 11.16 -1.28
C VAL A 248 -5.07 11.65 -2.29
N PRO A 249 -6.15 12.39 -1.92
CA PRO A 249 -7.08 12.93 -2.92
C PRO A 249 -6.48 14.00 -3.83
N GLU A 250 -5.44 14.71 -3.36
CA GLU A 250 -4.80 15.82 -4.07
C GLU A 250 -3.76 15.35 -5.11
N TRP A 251 -3.35 14.07 -5.01
CA TRP A 251 -2.35 13.55 -5.93
C TRP A 251 -2.96 13.28 -7.31
N ARG A 252 -2.73 14.19 -8.26
CA ARG A 252 -3.13 14.14 -9.67
C ARG A 252 -4.59 13.66 -9.86
N PRO A 253 -5.59 14.37 -9.33
CA PRO A 253 -6.99 14.01 -9.55
C PRO A 253 -7.32 14.03 -11.05
N ASP A 254 -8.04 13.03 -11.52
CA ASP A 254 -8.37 12.77 -12.94
C ASP A 254 -9.60 13.53 -13.46
N GLY A 255 -9.96 14.64 -12.81
CA GLY A 255 -11.08 15.51 -13.21
C GLY A 255 -12.47 15.00 -12.79
N GLY A 256 -12.53 13.86 -12.11
CA GLY A 256 -13.72 13.39 -11.40
C GLY A 256 -13.89 14.10 -10.05
N ASP A 257 -14.81 13.60 -9.25
CA ASP A 257 -15.00 14.00 -7.85
C ASP A 257 -14.35 12.95 -6.95
N PRO A 258 -13.05 13.09 -6.61
CA PRO A 258 -12.35 12.08 -5.82
C PRO A 258 -12.93 12.03 -4.40
N ALA A 259 -12.90 10.84 -3.81
CA ALA A 259 -13.30 10.68 -2.43
C ALA A 259 -12.48 11.62 -1.52
N CYS A 260 -13.12 12.28 -0.57
CA CYS A 260 -12.54 13.31 0.29
C CYS A 260 -12.06 14.59 -0.43
N ALA A 261 -12.55 14.91 -1.63
CA ALA A 261 -12.13 16.12 -2.38
C ALA A 261 -12.38 17.42 -1.59
N ASP A 262 -13.55 17.54 -0.94
CA ASP A 262 -13.92 18.73 -0.15
C ASP A 262 -13.11 18.88 1.16
N ALA A 263 -12.55 17.80 1.66
CA ALA A 263 -11.75 17.75 2.89
C ALA A 263 -10.62 16.72 2.74
N PRO A 264 -9.56 17.01 1.97
CA PRO A 264 -8.51 16.03 1.67
C PRO A 264 -7.84 15.42 2.89
N SER A 265 -7.70 16.17 3.97
CA SER A 265 -7.16 15.69 5.25
C SER A 265 -8.00 14.61 5.91
N SER A 266 -9.30 14.51 5.60
CA SER A 266 -10.18 13.45 6.12
C SER A 266 -9.83 12.06 5.56
N SER A 267 -9.03 11.98 4.49
CA SER A 267 -8.48 10.72 4.00
C SER A 267 -7.51 10.05 4.99
N GLY A 268 -6.96 10.80 5.95
CA GLY A 268 -6.03 10.32 6.96
C GLY A 268 -4.74 9.72 6.39
N ASN A 269 -4.41 10.02 5.13
CA ASN A 269 -3.26 9.45 4.45
C ASN A 269 -2.52 10.47 3.58
N TYR A 270 -1.21 10.47 3.68
CA TYR A 270 -0.31 11.12 2.72
C TYR A 270 0.11 10.15 1.62
N GLY A 271 0.28 10.70 0.43
CA GLY A 271 0.80 10.00 -0.74
C GLY A 271 1.89 10.81 -1.44
N ALA A 272 2.87 10.11 -1.96
CA ALA A 272 3.91 10.68 -2.80
C ALA A 272 4.42 9.63 -3.80
N VAL A 273 4.96 10.11 -4.91
CA VAL A 273 5.72 9.29 -5.86
C VAL A 273 7.04 9.97 -6.11
N ALA A 274 8.12 9.23 -6.01
CA ALA A 274 9.47 9.71 -6.25
C ALA A 274 10.15 8.92 -7.35
N ARG A 275 10.95 9.59 -8.19
CA ARG A 275 11.90 8.94 -9.10
C ARG A 275 13.17 8.61 -8.32
N ILE A 276 13.72 7.45 -8.55
CA ILE A 276 15.00 7.00 -8.00
C ILE A 276 16.10 7.41 -9.01
N PRO A 277 17.06 8.25 -8.56
CA PRO A 277 18.13 8.74 -9.41
C PRO A 277 19.12 7.66 -9.83
#